data_b6e3436f06f34896aa2d0c66cfd967f3
#
_entry.id   b6e3436f06f34896aa2d0c66cfd967f3
#
_cell.length_a   1.000
_cell.length_b   1.000
_cell.length_c   1.000
_cell.angle_alpha   90.00
_cell.angle_beta   90.00
_cell.angle_gamma   90.00
#
_symmetry.space_group_name_H-M   'P 1'
#
loop_
_entity.id
_entity.type
_entity.pdbx_description
1 polymer ?
#
loop_
_entity_poly.entity_id
_entity_poly.type
_entity_poly.pdbx_seq_one_letter_code
_entity_poly.pdbx_strand_id
1 'polypeptide(L)'
;MSEAPIIEIRGLRKIYRVGRVDVEALRGVDLEVGRGEFLSIVGPSGSGKSTLFHIVGGLTPPTEGTVRVDGQDLGAMSDAGRTRMRKSTVSFVFQKFNLLPNLTAAGNIELARFLAGKNHTEDTGFQEALQLLGIAHRLSHKPSELSGGEQQRVAIARAIVKHPAILLADEPTGNLDTANSHAVLEVLRDLNERLGQTILMITHNPEAAAYGHRTVHMQDGRIMPPPPA
;
A
#
# COMPACT_ATOMS: atom_id res chain seq x y z
N MET A 1 -23.32 -4.99 -14.85
CA MET A 1 -22.48 -3.81 -15.16
C MET A 1 -21.21 -3.95 -14.32
N SER A 2 -20.03 -4.01 -14.92
CA SER A 2 -18.80 -4.13 -14.14
C SER A 2 -18.61 -2.81 -13.35
N GLU A 3 -18.37 -2.94 -12.06
CA GLU A 3 -18.10 -1.80 -11.18
C GLU A 3 -16.83 -1.07 -11.67
N ALA A 4 -16.82 0.27 -11.61
CA ALA A 4 -15.65 1.04 -12.06
C ALA A 4 -14.41 0.68 -11.21
N PRO A 5 -13.23 0.55 -11.84
CA PRO A 5 -12.00 0.23 -11.12
C PRO A 5 -11.66 1.30 -10.07
N ILE A 6 -11.13 0.88 -8.93
CA ILE A 6 -10.70 1.81 -7.87
C ILE A 6 -9.38 2.51 -8.23
N ILE A 7 -8.52 1.84 -9.01
CA ILE A 7 -7.32 2.44 -9.62
C ILE A 7 -7.45 2.28 -11.12
N GLU A 8 -7.35 3.37 -11.85
CA GLU A 8 -7.31 3.38 -13.31
C GLU A 8 -6.11 4.20 -13.77
N ILE A 9 -5.24 3.58 -14.56
CA ILE A 9 -4.01 4.18 -15.08
C ILE A 9 -4.00 3.99 -16.59
N ARG A 10 -3.78 5.09 -17.34
CA ARG A 10 -3.72 5.08 -18.80
C ARG A 10 -2.49 5.86 -19.29
N GLY A 11 -1.63 5.19 -20.03
CA GLY A 11 -0.45 5.75 -20.66
C GLY A 11 0.50 6.45 -19.71
N LEU A 12 0.59 6.00 -18.46
CA LEU A 12 1.35 6.67 -17.41
C LEU A 12 2.84 6.71 -17.73
N ARG A 13 3.40 7.91 -17.78
CA ARG A 13 4.84 8.16 -17.89
C ARG A 13 5.33 8.96 -16.68
N LYS A 14 6.54 8.64 -16.24
CA LYS A 14 7.24 9.40 -15.21
C LYS A 14 8.69 9.61 -15.59
N ILE A 15 9.06 10.87 -15.72
CA ILE A 15 10.42 11.31 -16.02
C ILE A 15 10.95 12.08 -14.81
N TYR A 16 12.13 11.70 -14.34
CA TYR A 16 12.88 12.43 -13.32
C TYR A 16 14.08 13.10 -13.94
N ARG A 17 14.28 14.37 -13.62
CA ARG A 17 15.47 15.10 -14.03
C ARG A 17 16.57 14.96 -12.99
N VAL A 18 17.63 14.25 -13.33
CA VAL A 18 18.80 14.05 -12.47
C VAL A 18 19.98 14.86 -13.06
N GLY A 19 20.19 16.05 -12.53
CA GLY A 19 21.15 16.99 -13.10
C GLY A 19 20.74 17.45 -14.50
N ARG A 20 21.47 16.99 -15.52
CA ARG A 20 21.20 17.31 -16.95
C ARG A 20 20.61 16.13 -17.73
N VAL A 21 20.35 15.00 -17.06
CA VAL A 21 19.86 13.78 -17.69
C VAL A 21 18.42 13.53 -17.27
N ASP A 22 17.57 13.23 -18.25
CA ASP A 22 16.20 12.80 -18.03
C ASP A 22 16.16 11.26 -17.91
N VAL A 23 15.69 10.77 -16.76
CA VAL A 23 15.53 9.34 -16.45
C VAL A 23 14.05 8.98 -16.50
N GLU A 24 13.65 8.22 -17.51
CA GLU A 24 12.28 7.77 -17.67
C GLU A 24 12.05 6.51 -16.82
N ALA A 25 11.39 6.70 -15.68
CA ALA A 25 11.12 5.63 -14.72
C ALA A 25 9.86 4.82 -15.04
N LEU A 26 8.87 5.43 -15.71
CA LEU A 26 7.67 4.76 -16.24
C LEU A 26 7.46 5.16 -17.70
N ARG A 27 7.11 4.15 -18.53
CA ARG A 27 7.16 4.26 -20.00
C ARG A 27 5.82 3.84 -20.65
N GLY A 28 4.73 4.53 -20.29
CA GLY A 28 3.40 4.24 -20.83
C GLY A 28 2.76 3.03 -20.13
N VAL A 29 2.57 3.11 -18.81
CA VAL A 29 1.94 2.06 -18.02
C VAL A 29 0.43 2.21 -18.09
N ASP A 30 -0.26 1.09 -18.40
CA ASP A 30 -1.70 0.92 -18.29
C ASP A 30 -1.99 -0.11 -17.20
N LEU A 31 -2.89 0.21 -16.26
CA LEU A 31 -3.27 -0.69 -15.17
C LEU A 31 -4.67 -0.36 -14.65
N GLU A 32 -5.47 -1.38 -14.43
CA GLU A 32 -6.72 -1.29 -13.69
C GLU A 32 -6.68 -2.21 -12.48
N VAL A 33 -7.25 -1.75 -11.37
CA VAL A 33 -7.43 -2.53 -10.13
C VAL A 33 -8.88 -2.39 -9.70
N GLY A 34 -9.55 -3.53 -9.47
CA GLY A 34 -10.92 -3.58 -8.98
C GLY A 34 -11.02 -3.26 -7.49
N ARG A 35 -12.22 -2.88 -7.03
CA ARG A 35 -12.49 -2.76 -5.59
C ARG A 35 -12.43 -4.15 -4.95
N GLY A 36 -11.81 -4.24 -3.76
CA GLY A 36 -11.59 -5.51 -3.08
C GLY A 36 -10.56 -6.43 -3.76
N GLU A 37 -9.87 -5.97 -4.81
CA GLU A 37 -8.80 -6.75 -5.42
C GLU A 37 -7.52 -6.67 -4.58
N PHE A 38 -6.85 -7.82 -4.41
CA PHE A 38 -5.48 -7.88 -3.94
C PHE A 38 -4.56 -8.09 -5.15
N LEU A 39 -3.94 -7.03 -5.62
CA LEU A 39 -3.00 -7.04 -6.73
C LEU A 39 -1.56 -7.05 -6.24
N SER A 40 -0.74 -7.98 -6.74
CA SER A 40 0.70 -8.01 -6.53
C SER A 40 1.43 -7.50 -7.78
N ILE A 41 2.42 -6.62 -7.59
CA ILE A 41 3.31 -6.15 -8.66
C ILE A 41 4.73 -6.65 -8.34
N VAL A 42 5.30 -7.41 -9.27
CA VAL A 42 6.64 -7.99 -9.14
C VAL A 42 7.57 -7.46 -10.23
N GLY A 43 8.86 -7.56 -10.00
CA GLY A 43 9.89 -7.21 -10.98
C GLY A 43 11.22 -6.90 -10.31
N PRO A 44 12.31 -6.82 -11.10
CA PRO A 44 13.65 -6.53 -10.58
C PRO A 44 13.74 -5.13 -9.96
N SER A 45 14.80 -4.90 -9.20
CA SER A 45 15.12 -3.55 -8.71
C SER A 45 15.26 -2.58 -9.89
N GLY A 46 14.76 -1.36 -9.75
CA GLY A 46 14.79 -0.36 -10.83
C GLY A 46 13.72 -0.52 -11.91
N SER A 47 12.84 -1.52 -11.84
CA SER A 47 11.78 -1.72 -12.85
C SER A 47 10.64 -0.68 -12.84
N GLY A 48 10.64 0.27 -11.90
CA GLY A 48 9.63 1.32 -11.81
C GLY A 48 8.53 1.10 -10.77
N LYS A 49 8.51 -0.05 -10.05
CA LYS A 49 7.47 -0.40 -9.06
C LYS A 49 7.25 0.69 -8.01
N SER A 50 8.32 1.13 -7.35
CA SER A 50 8.21 2.16 -6.30
C SER A 50 7.76 3.51 -6.88
N THR A 51 8.12 3.83 -8.12
CA THR A 51 7.64 5.03 -8.80
C THR A 51 6.13 4.96 -9.04
N LEU A 52 5.64 3.83 -9.56
CA LEU A 52 4.21 3.58 -9.75
C LEU A 52 3.46 3.67 -8.41
N PHE A 53 3.97 3.02 -7.38
CA PHE A 53 3.43 3.04 -6.02
C PHE A 53 3.35 4.46 -5.44
N HIS A 54 4.40 5.27 -5.60
CA HIS A 54 4.42 6.66 -5.15
C HIS A 54 3.40 7.54 -5.90
N ILE A 55 3.19 7.29 -7.19
CA ILE A 55 2.20 8.05 -7.98
C ILE A 55 0.79 7.65 -7.54
N VAL A 56 0.46 6.35 -7.48
CA VAL A 56 -0.85 5.87 -7.01
C VAL A 56 -1.14 6.37 -5.60
N GLY A 57 -0.12 6.40 -4.75
CA GLY A 57 -0.22 6.94 -3.39
C GLY A 57 -0.26 8.47 -3.29
N GLY A 58 -0.22 9.20 -4.40
CA GLY A 58 -0.24 10.66 -4.41
C GLY A 58 0.98 11.32 -3.77
N LEU A 59 2.12 10.62 -3.67
CA LEU A 59 3.39 11.17 -3.17
C LEU A 59 4.13 11.94 -4.26
N THR A 60 3.93 11.55 -5.53
CA THR A 60 4.59 12.15 -6.69
C THR A 60 3.56 12.30 -7.80
N PRO A 61 3.49 13.45 -8.51
CA PRO A 61 2.60 13.59 -9.66
C PRO A 61 3.12 12.80 -10.87
N PRO A 62 2.22 12.34 -11.76
CA PRO A 62 2.62 11.83 -13.08
C PRO A 62 3.29 12.93 -13.93
N THR A 63 4.10 12.54 -14.92
CA THR A 63 4.61 13.48 -15.95
C THR A 63 3.64 13.55 -17.13
N GLU A 64 3.13 12.40 -17.58
CA GLU A 64 2.14 12.26 -18.65
C GLU A 64 1.19 11.11 -18.33
N GLY A 65 0.07 11.04 -19.05
CA GLY A 65 -0.97 10.02 -18.86
C GLY A 65 -1.95 10.40 -17.78
N THR A 66 -2.89 9.50 -17.51
CA THR A 66 -3.97 9.69 -16.53
C THR A 66 -3.85 8.67 -15.41
N VAL A 67 -4.01 9.12 -14.17
CA VAL A 67 -4.06 8.25 -12.98
C VAL A 67 -5.26 8.65 -12.15
N ARG A 68 -6.24 7.76 -12.05
CA ARG A 68 -7.41 7.94 -11.19
C ARG A 68 -7.36 6.96 -10.02
N VAL A 69 -7.63 7.47 -8.84
CA VAL A 69 -7.72 6.69 -7.60
C VAL A 69 -9.04 7.05 -6.92
N ASP A 70 -9.89 6.06 -6.74
CA ASP A 70 -11.24 6.23 -6.21
C ASP A 70 -12.03 7.34 -6.95
N GLY A 71 -11.96 7.30 -8.30
CA GLY A 71 -12.57 8.27 -9.20
C GLY A 71 -11.89 9.64 -9.30
N GLN A 72 -10.87 9.92 -8.48
CA GLN A 72 -10.18 11.22 -8.42
C GLN A 72 -8.93 11.22 -9.30
N ASP A 73 -8.79 12.20 -10.19
CA ASP A 73 -7.63 12.36 -11.08
C ASP A 73 -6.44 12.99 -10.34
N LEU A 74 -5.37 12.21 -10.13
CA LEU A 74 -4.18 12.65 -9.41
C LEU A 74 -3.34 13.67 -10.18
N GLY A 75 -3.39 13.66 -11.52
CA GLY A 75 -2.69 14.60 -12.36
C GLY A 75 -3.25 16.03 -12.23
N ALA A 76 -4.57 16.15 -12.05
CA ALA A 76 -5.26 17.42 -11.87
C ALA A 76 -5.21 17.96 -10.42
N MET A 77 -4.75 17.14 -9.44
CA MET A 77 -4.73 17.55 -8.03
C MET A 77 -3.58 18.48 -7.69
N SER A 78 -3.89 19.48 -6.86
CA SER A 78 -2.87 20.24 -6.12
C SER A 78 -2.20 19.37 -5.03
N ASP A 79 -1.07 19.82 -4.48
CA ASP A 79 -0.40 19.14 -3.36
C ASP A 79 -1.31 18.99 -2.13
N ALA A 80 -2.14 20.01 -1.85
CA ALA A 80 -3.13 19.97 -0.80
C ALA A 80 -4.22 18.92 -1.08
N GLY A 81 -4.63 18.74 -2.35
CA GLY A 81 -5.56 17.69 -2.80
C GLY A 81 -4.98 16.30 -2.56
N ARG A 82 -3.75 16.05 -3.03
CA ARG A 82 -3.04 14.78 -2.78
C ARG A 82 -2.84 14.49 -1.29
N THR A 83 -2.59 15.53 -0.49
CA THR A 83 -2.49 15.37 0.98
C THR A 83 -3.83 14.95 1.60
N ARG A 84 -4.96 15.53 1.15
CA ARG A 84 -6.30 15.10 1.62
C ARG A 84 -6.57 13.65 1.23
N MET A 85 -6.27 13.25 0.00
CA MET A 85 -6.42 11.86 -0.46
C MET A 85 -5.62 10.89 0.42
N ARG A 86 -4.36 11.20 0.74
CA ARG A 86 -3.55 10.38 1.67
C ARG A 86 -4.11 10.31 3.08
N LYS A 87 -4.88 11.29 3.51
CA LYS A 87 -5.53 11.26 4.84
C LYS A 87 -6.69 10.27 4.89
N SER A 88 -7.47 10.12 3.80
CA SER A 88 -8.75 9.41 3.81
C SER A 88 -8.78 8.19 2.91
N THR A 89 -8.18 8.24 1.72
CA THR A 89 -8.39 7.24 0.66
C THR A 89 -7.28 6.20 0.59
N VAL A 90 -6.02 6.61 0.79
CA VAL A 90 -4.86 5.73 0.61
C VAL A 90 -4.07 5.62 1.91
N SER A 91 -3.64 4.39 2.24
CA SER A 91 -2.71 4.12 3.35
C SER A 91 -1.49 3.35 2.86
N PHE A 92 -0.41 3.47 3.62
CA PHE A 92 0.86 2.85 3.30
C PHE A 92 1.33 1.90 4.39
N VAL A 93 1.85 0.75 3.96
CA VAL A 93 2.65 -0.18 4.75
C VAL A 93 4.00 -0.29 4.05
N PHE A 94 5.09 -0.04 4.76
CA PHE A 94 6.44 -0.03 4.21
C PHE A 94 7.26 -1.21 4.74
N GLN A 95 8.31 -1.55 4.03
CA GLN A 95 9.31 -2.54 4.43
C GLN A 95 9.95 -2.18 5.80
N LYS A 96 10.32 -0.90 5.99
CA LYS A 96 10.65 -0.36 7.31
C LYS A 96 9.35 0.04 7.98
N PHE A 97 9.06 -0.49 9.13
CA PHE A 97 7.78 -0.33 9.84
C PHE A 97 7.39 1.13 10.08
N ASN A 98 8.39 2.03 10.13
CA ASN A 98 8.23 3.48 10.33
C ASN A 98 7.36 3.82 11.55
N LEU A 99 7.45 3.01 12.60
CA LEU A 99 6.81 3.29 13.88
C LEU A 99 7.56 4.41 14.61
N LEU A 100 6.81 5.23 15.32
CA LEU A 100 7.38 6.25 16.20
C LEU A 100 7.91 5.58 17.48
N PRO A 101 9.23 5.59 17.73
CA PRO A 101 9.85 4.77 18.77
C PRO A 101 9.46 5.20 20.19
N ASN A 102 9.06 6.47 20.37
CA ASN A 102 8.66 7.03 21.66
C ASN A 102 7.20 6.76 22.04
N LEU A 103 6.40 6.26 21.08
CA LEU A 103 5.00 5.89 21.29
C LEU A 103 4.85 4.38 21.43
N THR A 104 3.86 3.96 22.22
CA THR A 104 3.44 2.55 22.25
C THR A 104 2.78 2.16 20.93
N ALA A 105 2.49 0.87 20.73
CA ALA A 105 1.71 0.38 19.60
C ALA A 105 0.36 1.10 19.52
N ALA A 106 -0.37 1.20 20.63
CA ALA A 106 -1.61 1.98 20.70
C ALA A 106 -1.39 3.44 20.31
N GLY A 107 -0.36 4.10 20.85
CA GLY A 107 -0.05 5.49 20.54
C GLY A 107 0.25 5.74 19.05
N ASN A 108 0.95 4.80 18.38
CA ASN A 108 1.18 4.86 16.94
C ASN A 108 -0.12 4.79 16.12
N ILE A 109 -1.05 3.93 16.53
CA ILE A 109 -2.36 3.76 15.88
C ILE A 109 -3.25 4.98 16.13
N GLU A 110 -3.35 5.42 17.39
CA GLU A 110 -4.16 6.56 17.81
C GLU A 110 -3.74 7.86 17.11
N LEU A 111 -2.44 8.09 16.96
CA LEU A 111 -1.94 9.26 16.23
C LEU A 111 -2.43 9.27 14.77
N ALA A 112 -2.42 8.12 14.10
CA ALA A 112 -2.91 8.03 12.73
C ALA A 112 -4.43 8.30 12.64
N ARG A 113 -5.20 7.80 13.61
CA ARG A 113 -6.63 8.06 13.73
C ARG A 113 -6.92 9.54 13.95
N PHE A 114 -6.20 10.16 14.88
CA PHE A 114 -6.31 11.61 15.17
C PHE A 114 -6.00 12.46 13.93
N LEU A 115 -4.91 12.17 13.22
CA LEU A 115 -4.53 12.88 12.00
C LEU A 115 -5.54 12.72 10.86
N ALA A 116 -6.27 11.61 10.83
CA ALA A 116 -7.37 11.38 9.88
C ALA A 116 -8.67 12.13 10.26
N GLY A 117 -8.73 12.76 11.43
CA GLY A 117 -9.92 13.46 11.92
C GLY A 117 -11.05 12.51 12.37
N LYS A 118 -10.71 11.25 12.69
CA LYS A 118 -11.67 10.23 13.14
C LYS A 118 -11.62 10.09 14.66
N ASN A 119 -12.62 10.64 15.34
CA ASN A 119 -12.69 10.68 16.81
C ASN A 119 -13.58 9.57 17.43
N HIS A 120 -13.93 8.53 16.66
CA HIS A 120 -14.86 7.51 17.16
C HIS A 120 -14.13 6.40 17.93
N THR A 121 -14.56 6.19 19.17
CA THR A 121 -14.07 5.13 20.07
C THR A 121 -14.71 3.77 19.79
N GLU A 122 -15.85 3.72 19.09
CA GLU A 122 -16.57 2.49 18.75
C GLU A 122 -16.54 2.22 17.25
N ASP A 123 -15.42 1.68 16.80
CA ASP A 123 -15.21 1.25 15.42
C ASP A 123 -15.12 -0.27 15.39
N THR A 124 -16.26 -0.93 15.17
CA THR A 124 -16.36 -2.39 15.16
C THR A 124 -15.48 -3.02 14.08
N GLY A 125 -15.40 -2.40 12.90
CA GLY A 125 -14.54 -2.90 11.82
C GLY A 125 -13.04 -2.82 12.17
N PHE A 126 -12.63 -1.77 12.89
CA PHE A 126 -11.26 -1.67 13.36
C PHE A 126 -10.96 -2.67 14.50
N GLN A 127 -11.93 -2.94 15.39
CA GLN A 127 -11.77 -3.97 16.42
C GLN A 127 -11.62 -5.36 15.81
N GLU A 128 -12.41 -5.67 14.77
CA GLU A 128 -12.26 -6.92 14.02
C GLU A 128 -10.88 -7.01 13.36
N ALA A 129 -10.43 -5.93 12.73
CA ALA A 129 -9.10 -5.87 12.14
C ALA A 129 -7.98 -6.05 13.19
N LEU A 130 -8.10 -5.49 14.40
CA LEU A 130 -7.14 -5.72 15.49
C LEU A 130 -7.10 -7.18 15.94
N GLN A 131 -8.24 -7.87 15.92
CA GLN A 131 -8.30 -9.32 16.24
C GLN A 131 -7.59 -10.14 15.15
N LEU A 132 -7.84 -9.85 13.87
CA LEU A 132 -7.14 -10.50 12.74
C LEU A 132 -5.63 -10.27 12.82
N LEU A 133 -5.20 -9.06 13.18
CA LEU A 133 -3.79 -8.71 13.35
C LEU A 133 -3.12 -9.41 14.54
N GLY A 134 -3.90 -9.91 15.51
CA GLY A 134 -3.39 -10.63 16.69
C GLY A 134 -2.47 -9.79 17.57
N ILE A 135 -2.62 -8.46 17.64
CA ILE A 135 -1.74 -7.54 18.36
C ILE A 135 -2.38 -6.89 19.60
N ALA A 136 -3.62 -7.26 19.92
CA ALA A 136 -4.35 -6.64 21.05
C ALA A 136 -3.58 -6.70 22.38
N HIS A 137 -2.87 -7.79 22.62
CA HIS A 137 -2.06 -8.01 23.83
C HIS A 137 -0.73 -7.22 23.84
N ARG A 138 -0.37 -6.56 22.72
CA ARG A 138 0.87 -5.80 22.54
C ARG A 138 0.68 -4.27 22.48
N LEU A 139 -0.55 -3.80 22.59
CA LEU A 139 -0.88 -2.38 22.41
C LEU A 139 -0.16 -1.43 23.38
N SER A 140 0.19 -1.88 24.60
CA SER A 140 0.95 -1.10 25.58
C SER A 140 2.46 -1.10 25.36
N HIS A 141 3.01 -1.94 24.46
CA HIS A 141 4.44 -2.07 24.23
C HIS A 141 4.95 -1.01 23.26
N LYS A 142 6.20 -0.60 23.43
CA LYS A 142 6.93 0.26 22.49
C LYS A 142 7.52 -0.59 21.36
N PRO A 143 7.85 0.02 20.20
CA PRO A 143 8.45 -0.70 19.07
C PRO A 143 9.70 -1.53 19.44
N SER A 144 10.53 -1.05 20.34
CA SER A 144 11.74 -1.76 20.81
C SER A 144 11.45 -3.04 21.61
N GLU A 145 10.21 -3.22 22.07
CA GLU A 145 9.75 -4.38 22.84
C GLU A 145 8.97 -5.39 21.98
N LEU A 146 8.86 -5.12 20.68
CA LEU A 146 8.10 -5.91 19.70
C LEU A 146 9.04 -6.63 18.74
N SER A 147 8.69 -7.85 18.38
CA SER A 147 9.33 -8.56 17.25
C SER A 147 9.09 -7.82 15.93
N GLY A 148 9.89 -8.11 14.89
CA GLY A 148 9.71 -7.50 13.57
C GLY A 148 8.30 -7.76 13.00
N GLY A 149 7.78 -8.98 13.13
CA GLY A 149 6.42 -9.32 12.72
C GLY A 149 5.34 -8.57 13.50
N GLU A 150 5.51 -8.40 14.82
CA GLU A 150 4.59 -7.59 15.63
C GLU A 150 4.65 -6.11 15.23
N GLN A 151 5.85 -5.56 14.99
CA GLN A 151 6.00 -4.18 14.50
C GLN A 151 5.29 -3.97 13.16
N GLN A 152 5.42 -4.93 12.24
CA GLN A 152 4.74 -4.85 10.95
C GLN A 152 3.22 -4.93 11.11
N ARG A 153 2.70 -5.80 11.97
CA ARG A 153 1.27 -5.86 12.25
C ARG A 153 0.74 -4.58 12.91
N VAL A 154 1.54 -3.93 13.77
CA VAL A 154 1.21 -2.58 14.30
C VAL A 154 1.21 -1.54 13.18
N ALA A 155 2.17 -1.59 12.23
CA ALA A 155 2.20 -0.68 11.08
C ALA A 155 0.97 -0.88 10.17
N ILE A 156 0.52 -2.12 9.98
CA ILE A 156 -0.72 -2.44 9.26
C ILE A 156 -1.93 -1.86 10.03
N ALA A 157 -2.05 -2.10 11.35
CA ALA A 157 -3.13 -1.53 12.16
C ALA A 157 -3.19 0.00 12.04
N ARG A 158 -2.04 0.65 12.14
CA ARG A 158 -1.92 2.11 11.93
C ARG A 158 -2.38 2.55 10.55
N ALA A 159 -2.15 1.72 9.52
CA ALA A 159 -2.56 2.03 8.16
C ALA A 159 -4.07 1.89 7.97
N ILE A 160 -4.71 0.88 8.56
CA ILE A 160 -6.13 0.57 8.36
C ILE A 160 -7.09 1.29 9.30
N VAL A 161 -6.61 1.85 10.43
CA VAL A 161 -7.47 2.52 11.44
C VAL A 161 -8.29 3.68 10.87
N LYS A 162 -7.87 4.25 9.76
CA LYS A 162 -8.60 5.32 9.07
C LYS A 162 -9.56 4.82 7.98
N HIS A 163 -9.73 3.49 7.82
CA HIS A 163 -10.55 2.85 6.79
C HIS A 163 -10.21 3.35 5.38
N PRO A 164 -8.98 3.14 4.90
CA PRO A 164 -8.59 3.58 3.57
C PRO A 164 -9.32 2.75 2.52
N ALA A 165 -9.66 3.37 1.39
CA ALA A 165 -10.17 2.62 0.25
C ALA A 165 -9.11 1.69 -0.37
N ILE A 166 -7.82 2.07 -0.24
CA ILE A 166 -6.69 1.31 -0.77
C ILE A 166 -5.56 1.24 0.27
N LEU A 167 -5.06 0.03 0.50
CA LEU A 167 -3.84 -0.23 1.23
C LEU A 167 -2.69 -0.49 0.24
N LEU A 168 -1.69 0.37 0.28
CA LEU A 168 -0.46 0.23 -0.50
C LEU A 168 0.61 -0.44 0.37
N ALA A 169 1.13 -1.61 -0.03
CA ALA A 169 2.14 -2.37 0.70
C ALA A 169 3.44 -2.44 -0.10
N ASP A 170 4.49 -1.78 0.38
CA ASP A 170 5.83 -1.75 -0.23
C ASP A 170 6.74 -2.73 0.49
N GLU A 171 7.01 -3.88 -0.14
CA GLU A 171 7.85 -4.95 0.40
C GLU A 171 7.50 -5.29 1.87
N PRO A 172 6.23 -5.59 2.20
CA PRO A 172 5.77 -5.63 3.59
C PRO A 172 6.45 -6.71 4.44
N THR A 173 7.16 -7.66 3.82
CA THR A 173 7.86 -8.76 4.47
C THR A 173 9.37 -8.72 4.29
N GLY A 174 9.91 -7.72 3.61
CA GLY A 174 11.32 -7.67 3.22
C GLY A 174 12.33 -7.62 4.38
N ASN A 175 11.90 -7.31 5.60
CA ASN A 175 12.73 -7.26 6.81
C ASN A 175 12.34 -8.34 7.84
N LEU A 176 11.59 -9.36 7.44
CA LEU A 176 11.08 -10.40 8.32
C LEU A 176 11.70 -11.76 7.98
N ASP A 177 11.78 -12.63 8.98
CA ASP A 177 12.05 -14.05 8.75
C ASP A 177 10.86 -14.73 8.06
N THR A 178 11.05 -15.96 7.60
CA THR A 178 10.05 -16.70 6.84
C THR A 178 8.74 -16.88 7.60
N ALA A 179 8.78 -17.25 8.89
CA ALA A 179 7.59 -17.49 9.69
C ALA A 179 6.77 -16.20 9.90
N ASN A 180 7.44 -15.08 10.24
CA ASN A 180 6.79 -13.79 10.37
C ASN A 180 6.30 -13.24 9.04
N SER A 181 7.00 -13.52 7.92
CA SER A 181 6.57 -13.15 6.57
C SER A 181 5.24 -13.80 6.22
N HIS A 182 5.12 -15.12 6.41
CA HIS A 182 3.87 -15.84 6.19
C HIS A 182 2.73 -15.27 7.06
N ALA A 183 2.98 -15.07 8.36
CA ALA A 183 1.96 -14.52 9.26
C ALA A 183 1.47 -13.12 8.83
N VAL A 184 2.36 -12.26 8.34
CA VAL A 184 1.97 -10.92 7.84
C VAL A 184 1.20 -11.01 6.54
N LEU A 185 1.58 -11.90 5.61
CA LEU A 185 0.89 -12.09 4.34
C LEU A 185 -0.51 -12.70 4.53
N GLU A 186 -0.66 -13.67 5.45
CA GLU A 186 -1.96 -14.20 5.85
C GLU A 186 -2.88 -13.09 6.38
N VAL A 187 -2.35 -12.21 7.24
CA VAL A 187 -3.12 -11.07 7.74
C VAL A 187 -3.56 -10.14 6.62
N LEU A 188 -2.69 -9.83 5.64
CA LEU A 188 -3.07 -9.00 4.48
C LEU A 188 -4.17 -9.68 3.65
N ARG A 189 -4.08 -11.00 3.46
CA ARG A 189 -5.11 -11.79 2.78
C ARG A 189 -6.43 -11.77 3.57
N ASP A 190 -6.40 -12.00 4.87
CA ASP A 190 -7.60 -11.95 5.73
C ASP A 190 -8.27 -10.57 5.69
N LEU A 191 -7.49 -9.47 5.73
CA LEU A 191 -8.03 -8.11 5.58
C LEU A 191 -8.71 -7.91 4.21
N ASN A 192 -8.15 -8.49 3.16
CA ASN A 192 -8.74 -8.44 1.84
C ASN A 192 -10.02 -9.29 1.75
N GLU A 193 -9.97 -10.58 2.11
CA GLU A 193 -11.06 -11.54 1.93
C GLU A 193 -12.24 -11.28 2.87
N ARG A 194 -11.95 -10.92 4.15
CA ARG A 194 -13.01 -10.76 5.18
C ARG A 194 -13.54 -9.34 5.28
N LEU A 195 -12.67 -8.33 5.06
CA LEU A 195 -13.04 -6.92 5.19
C LEU A 195 -13.15 -6.21 3.84
N GLY A 196 -12.93 -6.89 2.71
CA GLY A 196 -13.02 -6.31 1.38
C GLY A 196 -11.96 -5.24 1.09
N GLN A 197 -10.85 -5.23 1.85
CA GLN A 197 -9.80 -4.22 1.70
C GLN A 197 -9.10 -4.36 0.35
N THR A 198 -9.12 -3.32 -0.49
CA THR A 198 -8.30 -3.30 -1.70
C THR A 198 -6.82 -3.17 -1.33
N ILE A 199 -5.98 -4.05 -1.88
CA ILE A 199 -4.54 -4.08 -1.59
C ILE A 199 -3.75 -4.03 -2.90
N LEU A 200 -2.80 -3.10 -2.98
CA LEU A 200 -1.76 -3.07 -4.00
C LEU A 200 -0.42 -3.33 -3.31
N MET A 201 0.15 -4.50 -3.54
CA MET A 201 1.44 -4.88 -2.96
C MET A 201 2.53 -4.88 -4.04
N ILE A 202 3.67 -4.29 -3.74
CA ILE A 202 4.88 -4.47 -4.54
C ILE A 202 5.86 -5.34 -3.77
N THR A 203 6.44 -6.32 -4.46
CA THR A 203 7.43 -7.24 -3.89
C THR A 203 8.35 -7.80 -4.98
N HIS A 204 9.53 -8.24 -4.58
CA HIS A 204 10.42 -9.02 -5.43
C HIS A 204 10.35 -10.52 -5.10
N ASN A 205 9.61 -10.91 -4.05
CA ASN A 205 9.45 -12.30 -3.64
C ASN A 205 8.22 -12.92 -4.33
N PRO A 206 8.39 -13.96 -5.19
CA PRO A 206 7.29 -14.64 -5.86
C PRO A 206 6.30 -15.32 -4.92
N GLU A 207 6.78 -15.88 -3.79
CA GLU A 207 5.91 -16.51 -2.79
C GLU A 207 4.97 -15.48 -2.14
N ALA A 208 5.50 -14.29 -1.81
CA ALA A 208 4.68 -13.20 -1.31
C ALA A 208 3.67 -12.73 -2.37
N ALA A 209 4.07 -12.66 -3.62
CA ALA A 209 3.20 -12.24 -4.72
C ALA A 209 2.00 -13.19 -4.92
N ALA A 210 2.18 -14.49 -4.64
CA ALA A 210 1.12 -15.52 -4.77
C ALA A 210 -0.06 -15.33 -3.78
N TYR A 211 0.06 -14.48 -2.79
CA TYR A 211 -1.06 -14.09 -1.90
C TYR A 211 -2.07 -13.16 -2.58
N GLY A 212 -1.68 -12.47 -3.66
CA GLY A 212 -2.60 -11.65 -4.46
C GLY A 212 -3.49 -12.48 -5.38
N HIS A 213 -4.67 -11.96 -5.71
CA HIS A 213 -5.57 -12.57 -6.69
C HIS A 213 -4.96 -12.57 -8.09
N ARG A 214 -4.11 -11.59 -8.38
CA ARG A 214 -3.44 -11.39 -9.66
C ARG A 214 -2.04 -10.83 -9.44
N THR A 215 -1.10 -11.30 -10.26
CA THR A 215 0.26 -10.79 -10.28
C THR A 215 0.55 -10.09 -11.60
N VAL A 216 1.10 -8.89 -11.53
CA VAL A 216 1.55 -8.09 -12.67
C VAL A 216 3.07 -7.98 -12.64
N HIS A 217 3.72 -8.22 -13.77
CA HIS A 217 5.17 -8.13 -13.90
C HIS A 217 5.56 -6.77 -14.47
N MET A 218 6.51 -6.11 -13.80
CA MET A 218 7.09 -4.86 -14.29
C MET A 218 8.56 -5.05 -14.64
N GLN A 219 8.95 -4.52 -15.81
CA GLN A 219 10.34 -4.47 -16.27
C GLN A 219 10.58 -3.17 -17.03
N ASP A 220 11.70 -2.51 -16.79
CA ASP A 220 12.16 -1.30 -17.51
C ASP A 220 11.07 -0.21 -17.64
N GLY A 221 10.30 0.01 -16.58
CA GLY A 221 9.23 1.02 -16.53
C GLY A 221 7.95 0.64 -17.25
N ARG A 222 7.75 -0.63 -17.63
CA ARG A 222 6.58 -1.14 -18.35
C ARG A 222 5.94 -2.31 -17.62
N ILE A 223 4.65 -2.49 -17.80
CA ILE A 223 3.97 -3.74 -17.45
C ILE A 223 4.19 -4.72 -18.60
N MET A 224 4.66 -5.90 -18.24
CA MET A 224 4.89 -6.98 -19.18
C MET A 224 3.59 -7.76 -19.42
N PRO A 225 3.35 -8.27 -20.64
CA PRO A 225 2.25 -9.20 -20.86
C PRO A 225 2.43 -10.44 -19.98
N PRO A 226 1.33 -11.12 -19.58
CA PRO A 226 1.45 -12.38 -18.85
C PRO A 226 2.34 -13.35 -19.65
N PRO A 227 3.16 -14.19 -18.96
CA PRO A 227 3.94 -15.19 -19.65
C PRO A 227 3.00 -16.09 -20.48
N PRO A 228 3.44 -16.58 -21.65
CA PRO A 228 2.65 -17.53 -22.41
C PRO A 228 2.35 -18.76 -21.54
N ALA A 229 1.11 -19.25 -21.63
CA ALA A 229 0.63 -20.42 -20.90
C ALA A 229 1.37 -21.67 -21.28
#